data_cf96babeecab627141b9ca6e35cc4b1e
#
_entry.id   cf96babeecab627141b9ca6e35cc4b1e
#
_cell.length_a   1.000
_cell.length_b   1.000
_cell.length_c   1.000
_cell.angle_alpha   90.00
_cell.angle_beta   90.00
_cell.angle_gamma   90.00
#
_symmetry.space_group_name_H-M   'P 1'
#
loop_
_entity.id
_entity.type
_entity.pdbx_description
1 polymer ?
#
loop_
_entity_poly.entity_id
_entity_poly.type
_entity_poly.pdbx_seq_one_letter_code
_entity_poly.pdbx_strand_id
1 'polypeptide(L)'
;MNKLNEEILAKFLMGECTEDELREVNAWLEGSGENARELFRLEEIYHLGRLGDTSNAQDIEKVEKRLFKRLEQEKTKQYKVRRMVGWMRYAAVFVGFFLLGTFGYLFYQTYSQPETLLAVTTHDKIKELKLPDGTKVWLNKNTTLKYPYEFAGKGRKVYLEGEGYFEVMRNPEKPFVVQSEAMQVRVLGTVFNLKSDKAKMSAVATLLKGEVEVKGNHGEGMIILAPGQKAELNAVSYTHLRAHETDSYL
;
A
#
# COMPACT_ATOMS: atom_id res chain seq x y z
N MET A 1 52.52 32.22 1.50
CA MET A 1 51.85 33.00 2.57
C MET A 1 51.95 34.45 2.22
N ASN A 2 50.86 35.08 1.73
CA ASN A 2 50.86 36.51 1.52
C ASN A 2 50.69 37.17 2.87
N LYS A 3 51.80 37.77 3.37
CA LYS A 3 51.76 38.63 4.55
C LYS A 3 51.12 39.95 4.09
N LEU A 4 49.99 40.32 4.70
CA LEU A 4 49.45 41.64 4.54
C LEU A 4 50.45 42.68 5.11
N ASN A 5 50.52 43.86 4.52
CA ASN A 5 51.43 44.88 4.97
C ASN A 5 51.07 45.32 6.41
N GLU A 6 52.05 45.30 7.31
CA GLU A 6 51.90 45.66 8.74
C GLU A 6 51.35 47.10 8.89
N GLU A 7 51.58 47.97 7.92
CA GLU A 7 51.06 49.33 7.88
C GLU A 7 49.54 49.38 7.67
N ILE A 8 49.00 48.49 6.79
CA ILE A 8 47.56 48.38 6.53
C ILE A 8 46.86 47.77 7.76
N LEU A 9 47.46 46.80 8.41
CA LEU A 9 46.96 46.21 9.67
C LEU A 9 46.92 47.27 10.80
N ALA A 10 47.93 48.10 10.91
CA ALA A 10 47.98 49.19 11.90
C ALA A 10 46.87 50.22 11.62
N LYS A 11 46.68 50.63 10.37
CA LYS A 11 45.56 51.53 9.96
C LYS A 11 44.20 50.94 10.23
N PHE A 12 44.04 49.63 10.01
CA PHE A 12 42.79 48.93 10.31
C PHE A 12 42.46 48.95 11.81
N LEU A 13 43.44 48.72 12.67
CA LEU A 13 43.32 48.76 14.14
C LEU A 13 43.04 50.20 14.64
N MET A 14 43.51 51.23 13.93
CA MET A 14 43.23 52.62 14.24
C MET A 14 41.90 53.11 13.68
N GLY A 15 41.24 52.35 12.77
CA GLY A 15 40.02 52.78 12.09
C GLY A 15 40.24 53.78 10.97
N GLU A 16 41.42 53.88 10.42
CA GLU A 16 41.86 54.90 9.43
C GLU A 16 42.05 54.28 8.02
N CYS A 17 41.51 53.08 7.77
CA CYS A 17 41.59 52.40 6.48
C CYS A 17 40.72 53.07 5.42
N THR A 18 41.26 53.15 4.20
CA THR A 18 40.47 53.44 2.99
C THR A 18 39.62 52.23 2.55
N GLU A 19 38.61 52.44 1.67
CA GLU A 19 37.77 51.35 1.21
C GLU A 19 38.54 50.24 0.46
N ASP A 20 39.60 50.56 -0.24
CA ASP A 20 40.42 49.59 -0.98
C ASP A 20 41.28 48.81 -0.02
N GLU A 21 41.89 49.44 1.02
CA GLU A 21 42.65 48.78 2.09
C GLU A 21 41.73 47.83 2.92
N LEU A 22 40.47 48.23 3.16
CA LEU A 22 39.47 47.39 3.83
C LEU A 22 39.14 46.11 3.04
N ARG A 23 39.05 46.20 1.71
CA ARG A 23 38.84 45.02 0.84
C ARG A 23 40.06 44.09 0.93
N GLU A 24 41.26 44.63 0.96
CA GLU A 24 42.49 43.85 1.06
C GLU A 24 42.60 43.13 2.41
N VAL A 25 42.21 43.76 3.52
CA VAL A 25 42.13 43.12 4.84
C VAL A 25 41.09 42.00 4.87
N ASN A 26 39.91 42.24 4.31
CA ASN A 26 38.86 41.25 4.26
C ASN A 26 39.27 40.03 3.40
N ALA A 27 39.86 40.22 2.24
CA ALA A 27 40.35 39.16 1.38
C ALA A 27 41.47 38.33 2.08
N TRP A 28 42.32 39.02 2.87
CA TRP A 28 43.33 38.35 3.68
C TRP A 28 42.73 37.53 4.81
N LEU A 29 41.70 38.02 5.49
CA LEU A 29 40.97 37.30 6.55
C LEU A 29 40.25 36.06 6.03
N GLU A 30 39.68 36.11 4.84
CA GLU A 30 39.01 34.96 4.20
C GLU A 30 40.01 33.90 3.73
N GLY A 31 41.26 34.27 3.51
CA GLY A 31 42.28 33.38 2.98
C GLY A 31 42.79 32.29 3.97
N SER A 32 42.68 32.50 5.28
CA SER A 32 43.09 31.51 6.30
C SER A 32 42.56 31.87 7.69
N GLY A 33 42.14 30.87 8.46
CA GLY A 33 41.73 31.02 9.86
C GLY A 33 42.91 31.44 10.79
N GLU A 34 44.15 31.27 10.35
CA GLU A 34 45.34 31.79 11.08
C GLU A 34 45.45 33.29 10.99
N ASN A 35 45.08 33.86 9.87
CA ASN A 35 45.10 35.31 9.67
C ASN A 35 44.16 36.02 10.63
N ALA A 36 43.02 35.47 10.90
CA ALA A 36 42.08 35.97 11.89
C ALA A 36 42.67 35.93 13.32
N ARG A 37 43.38 34.86 13.65
CA ARG A 37 44.07 34.76 14.95
C ARG A 37 45.21 35.76 15.11
N GLU A 38 45.92 36.01 14.03
CA GLU A 38 46.99 37.04 13.99
C GLU A 38 46.43 38.44 14.21
N LEU A 39 45.31 38.77 13.52
CA LEU A 39 44.61 40.04 13.72
C LEU A 39 44.14 40.23 15.17
N PHE A 40 43.51 39.22 15.78
CA PHE A 40 43.07 39.28 17.16
C PHE A 40 44.24 39.47 18.14
N ARG A 41 45.39 38.84 17.87
CA ARG A 41 46.61 39.03 18.69
C ARG A 41 47.12 40.47 18.58
N LEU A 42 47.13 41.05 17.39
CA LEU A 42 47.57 42.44 17.18
C LEU A 42 46.57 43.43 17.80
N GLU A 43 45.30 43.17 17.73
CA GLU A 43 44.22 43.94 18.36
C GLU A 43 44.37 43.93 19.90
N GLU A 44 44.67 42.79 20.47
CA GLU A 44 44.93 42.62 21.90
C GLU A 44 46.15 43.42 22.34
N ILE A 45 47.25 43.34 21.58
CA ILE A 45 48.50 44.13 21.86
C ILE A 45 48.21 45.66 21.72
N TYR A 46 47.44 46.07 20.69
CA TYR A 46 47.08 47.45 20.47
C TYR A 46 46.21 47.99 21.62
N HIS A 47 45.24 47.23 22.06
CA HIS A 47 44.42 47.59 23.22
C HIS A 47 45.17 47.60 24.53
N LEU A 48 46.10 46.64 24.76
CA LEU A 48 46.97 46.66 25.93
C LEU A 48 47.93 47.85 25.94
N GLY A 49 48.47 48.24 24.78
CA GLY A 49 49.32 49.43 24.65
C GLY A 49 48.60 50.77 24.91
N ARG A 50 47.27 50.80 24.60
CA ARG A 50 46.42 51.99 24.81
C ARG A 50 45.86 52.06 26.23
N LEU A 51 45.86 50.96 26.98
CA LEU A 51 45.34 50.85 28.34
C LEU A 51 46.42 51.10 29.43
N GLY A 52 47.49 51.79 29.08
CA GLY A 52 48.50 52.21 30.04
C GLY A 52 47.99 53.12 31.17
N ASP A 53 46.73 53.49 31.16
CA ASP A 53 46.06 54.15 32.26
C ASP A 53 44.65 53.58 32.42
N THR A 54 44.43 52.95 33.60
CA THR A 54 43.14 52.55 34.17
C THR A 54 42.37 51.41 33.48
N SER A 55 42.71 50.15 33.75
CA SER A 55 41.72 49.06 33.56
C SER A 55 41.56 48.21 34.79
N ASN A 56 40.33 48.19 35.29
CA ASN A 56 39.88 47.32 36.34
C ASN A 56 39.83 45.88 35.84
N ALA A 57 40.65 44.95 36.36
CA ALA A 57 40.65 43.52 36.01
C ALA A 57 39.28 42.86 36.09
N GLN A 58 38.32 43.47 36.82
CA GLN A 58 36.93 42.99 36.94
C GLN A 58 36.09 43.20 35.68
N ASP A 59 36.43 44.16 34.80
CA ASP A 59 35.65 44.38 33.57
C ASP A 59 36.09 43.46 32.44
N ILE A 60 37.33 43.03 32.41
CA ILE A 60 37.85 42.03 31.46
C ILE A 60 37.21 40.68 31.75
N GLU A 61 37.08 40.26 33.01
CA GLU A 61 36.45 39.01 33.39
C GLU A 61 34.93 38.97 33.04
N LYS A 62 34.25 40.10 33.13
CA LYS A 62 32.84 40.22 32.72
C LYS A 62 32.62 40.12 31.22
N VAL A 63 33.52 40.68 30.43
CA VAL A 63 33.45 40.63 28.95
C VAL A 63 33.78 39.24 28.48
N GLU A 64 34.77 38.58 29.03
CA GLU A 64 35.16 37.21 28.73
C GLU A 64 34.01 36.25 29.05
N LYS A 65 33.37 36.32 30.21
CA LYS A 65 32.21 35.50 30.58
C LYS A 65 31.02 35.72 29.67
N ARG A 66 30.78 36.94 29.19
CA ARG A 66 29.68 37.22 28.23
C ARG A 66 29.97 36.62 26.85
N LEU A 67 31.24 36.65 26.40
CA LEU A 67 31.64 36.05 25.12
C LEU A 67 31.52 34.52 25.15
N PHE A 68 32.05 33.88 26.17
CA PHE A 68 31.94 32.43 26.33
C PHE A 68 30.47 31.97 26.41
N LYS A 69 29.63 32.72 27.14
CA LYS A 69 28.21 32.41 27.23
C LYS A 69 27.48 32.55 25.89
N ARG A 70 27.87 33.47 25.03
CA ARG A 70 27.30 33.59 23.64
C ARG A 70 27.77 32.44 22.75
N LEU A 71 29.03 32.06 22.79
CA LEU A 71 29.58 30.94 22.03
C LEU A 71 28.99 29.60 22.43
N GLU A 72 28.71 29.39 23.72
CA GLU A 72 28.00 28.20 24.20
C GLU A 72 26.53 28.19 23.75
N GLN A 73 25.86 29.34 23.74
CA GLN A 73 24.47 29.42 23.30
C GLN A 73 24.32 29.15 21.80
N GLU A 74 25.26 29.56 20.96
CA GLU A 74 25.25 29.25 19.55
C GLU A 74 25.52 27.77 19.27
N LYS A 75 26.47 27.16 19.94
CA LYS A 75 26.73 25.72 19.84
C LYS A 75 25.52 24.88 20.25
N THR A 76 24.84 25.25 21.33
CA THR A 76 23.65 24.53 21.81
C THR A 76 22.43 24.66 20.89
N LYS A 77 22.28 25.80 20.18
CA LYS A 77 21.23 25.96 19.16
C LYS A 77 21.45 25.05 17.95
N GLN A 78 22.67 24.96 17.44
CA GLN A 78 22.97 24.09 16.30
C GLN A 78 22.78 22.59 16.62
N TYR A 79 23.14 22.15 17.82
CA TYR A 79 22.93 20.75 18.24
C TYR A 79 21.46 20.38 18.36
N LYS A 80 20.61 21.27 18.89
CA LYS A 80 19.16 21.04 19.00
C LYS A 80 18.49 20.92 17.63
N VAL A 81 18.83 21.80 16.68
CA VAL A 81 18.26 21.77 15.32
C VAL A 81 18.68 20.50 14.57
N ARG A 82 19.95 20.11 14.64
CA ARG A 82 20.45 18.88 13.98
C ARG A 82 19.80 17.62 14.53
N ARG A 83 19.59 17.54 15.83
CA ARG A 83 18.92 16.39 16.48
C ARG A 83 17.42 16.32 16.13
N MET A 84 16.76 17.47 16.03
CA MET A 84 15.34 17.57 15.65
C MET A 84 15.10 17.16 14.18
N VAL A 85 15.99 17.57 13.26
CA VAL A 85 15.94 17.16 11.85
C VAL A 85 16.18 15.63 11.70
N GLY A 86 17.05 15.05 12.53
CA GLY A 86 17.23 13.59 12.59
C GLY A 86 15.94 12.86 12.97
N TRP A 87 15.24 13.32 13.99
CA TRP A 87 13.97 12.74 14.45
C TRP A 87 12.83 12.92 13.43
N MET A 88 12.81 14.04 12.71
CA MET A 88 11.82 14.28 11.65
C MET A 88 11.94 13.26 10.50
N ARG A 89 13.16 12.78 10.19
CA ARG A 89 13.35 11.71 9.17
C ARG A 89 12.70 10.40 9.59
N TYR A 90 12.82 10.01 10.86
CA TYR A 90 12.16 8.82 11.39
C TYR A 90 10.64 9.02 11.51
N ALA A 91 10.17 10.21 11.89
CA ALA A 91 8.74 10.52 11.93
C ALA A 91 8.07 10.35 10.55
N ALA A 92 8.71 10.78 9.46
CA ALA A 92 8.19 10.60 8.10
C ALA A 92 8.05 9.11 7.73
N VAL A 93 9.02 8.27 8.15
CA VAL A 93 8.96 6.82 7.94
C VAL A 93 7.80 6.20 8.74
N PHE A 94 7.62 6.58 10.01
CA PHE A 94 6.49 6.11 10.82
C PHE A 94 5.14 6.52 10.26
N VAL A 95 5.00 7.76 9.78
CA VAL A 95 3.78 8.22 9.12
C VAL A 95 3.52 7.42 7.83
N GLY A 96 4.55 7.13 7.04
CA GLY A 96 4.43 6.30 5.85
C GLY A 96 3.95 4.87 6.17
N PHE A 97 4.53 4.22 7.18
CA PHE A 97 4.07 2.90 7.63
C PHE A 97 2.65 2.92 8.20
N PHE A 98 2.29 3.97 8.93
CA PHE A 98 0.94 4.13 9.48
C PHE A 98 -0.09 4.29 8.35
N LEU A 99 0.21 5.13 7.33
CA LEU A 99 -0.66 5.31 6.16
C LEU A 99 -0.78 4.02 5.35
N LEU A 100 0.31 3.29 5.12
CA LEU A 100 0.29 1.99 4.44
C LEU A 100 -0.50 0.95 5.24
N GLY A 101 -0.33 0.90 6.56
CA GLY A 101 -1.07 0.01 7.44
C GLY A 101 -2.57 0.31 7.48
N THR A 102 -2.94 1.58 7.58
CA THR A 102 -4.36 2.00 7.53
C THR A 102 -4.98 1.76 6.17
N PHE A 103 -4.26 2.06 5.08
CA PHE A 103 -4.72 1.75 3.72
C PHE A 103 -4.89 0.24 3.50
N GLY A 104 -3.91 -0.56 3.93
CA GLY A 104 -3.98 -2.03 3.87
C GLY A 104 -5.14 -2.58 4.70
N TYR A 105 -5.38 -2.03 5.90
CA TYR A 105 -6.50 -2.43 6.76
C TYR A 105 -7.86 -2.09 6.12
N LEU A 106 -8.02 -0.86 5.60
CA LEU A 106 -9.25 -0.46 4.90
C LEU A 106 -9.48 -1.28 3.63
N PHE A 107 -8.42 -1.54 2.87
CA PHE A 107 -8.47 -2.42 1.71
C PHE A 107 -8.89 -3.85 2.09
N TYR A 108 -8.28 -4.41 3.13
CA TYR A 108 -8.64 -5.73 3.66
C TYR A 108 -10.11 -5.77 4.11
N GLN A 109 -10.57 -4.77 4.86
CA GLN A 109 -11.95 -4.69 5.32
C GLN A 109 -12.95 -4.61 4.16
N THR A 110 -12.62 -3.86 3.08
CA THR A 110 -13.48 -3.75 1.88
C THR A 110 -13.55 -5.07 1.10
N TYR A 111 -12.45 -5.84 1.06
CA TYR A 111 -12.40 -7.12 0.31
C TYR A 111 -12.80 -8.34 1.13
N SER A 112 -12.79 -8.26 2.45
CA SER A 112 -13.01 -9.40 3.37
C SER A 112 -14.38 -9.36 4.06
N GLN A 113 -15.34 -8.55 3.58
CA GLN A 113 -16.69 -8.61 4.13
C GLN A 113 -17.28 -10.01 3.86
N PRO A 114 -17.67 -10.76 4.91
CA PRO A 114 -18.37 -12.01 4.71
C PRO A 114 -19.69 -11.71 3.99
N GLU A 115 -19.84 -12.23 2.78
CA GLU A 115 -21.10 -12.10 2.04
C GLU A 115 -22.22 -12.78 2.85
N THR A 116 -23.23 -12.03 3.25
CA THR A 116 -24.41 -12.58 3.89
C THR A 116 -25.16 -13.41 2.84
N LEU A 117 -25.10 -14.73 2.96
CA LEU A 117 -25.74 -15.65 2.04
C LEU A 117 -27.17 -15.95 2.49
N LEU A 118 -28.10 -15.80 1.58
CA LEU A 118 -29.46 -16.34 1.68
C LEU A 118 -29.42 -17.81 1.30
N ALA A 119 -30.10 -18.66 2.06
CA ALA A 119 -30.23 -20.09 1.76
C ALA A 119 -31.70 -20.43 1.44
N VAL A 120 -31.91 -21.07 0.30
CA VAL A 120 -33.21 -21.63 -0.08
C VAL A 120 -33.08 -23.14 -0.21
N THR A 121 -33.85 -23.87 0.58
CA THR A 121 -33.88 -25.32 0.56
C THR A 121 -35.24 -25.82 0.10
N THR A 122 -35.22 -26.80 -0.79
CA THR A 122 -36.40 -27.52 -1.26
C THR A 122 -36.45 -28.91 -0.60
N HIS A 123 -37.64 -29.40 -0.36
CA HIS A 123 -37.86 -30.76 0.17
C HIS A 123 -38.52 -31.65 -0.93
N ASP A 124 -39.85 -31.70 -0.95
CA ASP A 124 -40.57 -32.62 -1.82
C ASP A 124 -41.05 -32.03 -3.16
N LYS A 125 -40.86 -30.72 -3.36
CA LYS A 125 -41.37 -30.00 -4.54
C LYS A 125 -40.26 -29.21 -5.23
N ILE A 126 -40.40 -29.08 -6.56
CA ILE A 126 -39.58 -28.16 -7.36
C ILE A 126 -39.96 -26.73 -6.99
N LYS A 127 -38.94 -25.86 -6.87
CA LYS A 127 -39.18 -24.43 -6.58
C LYS A 127 -38.48 -23.55 -7.62
N GLU A 128 -39.26 -22.66 -8.20
CA GLU A 128 -38.72 -21.58 -9.04
C GLU A 128 -38.26 -20.43 -8.16
N LEU A 129 -37.11 -19.86 -8.50
CA LEU A 129 -36.48 -18.74 -7.83
C LEU A 129 -35.91 -17.77 -8.86
N LYS A 130 -36.11 -16.47 -8.66
CA LYS A 130 -35.44 -15.43 -9.41
C LYS A 130 -34.38 -14.77 -8.56
N LEU A 131 -33.13 -14.81 -9.03
CA LEU A 131 -31.98 -14.22 -8.35
C LEU A 131 -31.94 -12.70 -8.55
N PRO A 132 -31.13 -11.95 -7.76
CA PRO A 132 -31.03 -10.48 -7.83
C PRO A 132 -30.56 -9.95 -9.20
N ASP A 133 -29.82 -10.74 -9.98
CA ASP A 133 -29.34 -10.39 -11.32
C ASP A 133 -30.38 -10.68 -12.43
N GLY A 134 -31.56 -11.21 -12.07
CA GLY A 134 -32.60 -11.61 -13.00
C GLY A 134 -32.49 -13.04 -13.51
N THR A 135 -31.44 -13.78 -13.14
CA THR A 135 -31.28 -15.23 -13.43
C THR A 135 -32.45 -16.02 -12.84
N LYS A 136 -33.04 -16.92 -13.63
CA LYS A 136 -34.07 -17.85 -13.16
C LYS A 136 -33.45 -19.19 -12.83
N VAL A 137 -33.85 -19.76 -11.70
CA VAL A 137 -33.38 -21.04 -11.21
C VAL A 137 -34.55 -21.93 -10.81
N TRP A 138 -34.60 -23.16 -11.29
CA TRP A 138 -35.50 -24.18 -10.82
C TRP A 138 -34.72 -25.21 -10.00
N LEU A 139 -35.01 -25.25 -8.71
CA LEU A 139 -34.39 -26.17 -7.78
C LEU A 139 -35.21 -27.45 -7.71
N ASN A 140 -34.58 -28.59 -7.94
CA ASN A 140 -35.22 -29.89 -7.80
C ASN A 140 -35.47 -30.22 -6.31
N LYS A 141 -36.08 -31.38 -6.02
CA LYS A 141 -36.29 -31.86 -4.65
C LYS A 141 -34.96 -32.02 -3.90
N ASN A 142 -35.00 -31.85 -2.58
CA ASN A 142 -33.85 -32.03 -1.69
C ASN A 142 -32.61 -31.22 -2.14
N THR A 143 -32.83 -30.00 -2.57
CA THR A 143 -31.78 -29.11 -3.09
C THR A 143 -31.67 -27.87 -2.24
N THR A 144 -30.43 -27.45 -1.95
CA THR A 144 -30.12 -26.20 -1.25
C THR A 144 -29.30 -25.29 -2.17
N LEU A 145 -29.79 -24.07 -2.40
CA LEU A 145 -29.07 -23.00 -3.08
C LEU A 145 -28.75 -21.90 -2.08
N LYS A 146 -27.46 -21.51 -2.00
CA LYS A 146 -27.02 -20.35 -1.24
C LYS A 146 -26.54 -19.28 -2.21
N TYR A 147 -27.02 -18.06 -2.05
CA TYR A 147 -26.66 -16.92 -2.89
C TYR A 147 -26.66 -15.63 -2.07
N PRO A 148 -25.86 -14.59 -2.43
CA PRO A 148 -25.86 -13.33 -1.73
C PRO A 148 -27.15 -12.51 -2.01
N TYR A 149 -27.53 -11.65 -1.06
CA TYR A 149 -28.65 -10.73 -1.26
C TYR A 149 -28.45 -9.84 -2.50
N GLU A 150 -27.20 -9.44 -2.76
CA GLU A 150 -26.78 -8.67 -3.92
C GLU A 150 -25.40 -9.17 -4.40
N PHE A 151 -25.22 -9.24 -5.71
CA PHE A 151 -23.92 -9.59 -6.28
C PHE A 151 -22.99 -8.36 -6.33
N ALA A 152 -22.33 -8.00 -5.24
CA ALA A 152 -21.49 -6.81 -5.13
C ALA A 152 -20.11 -6.96 -5.79
N GLY A 153 -19.51 -8.17 -5.82
CA GLY A 153 -18.15 -8.43 -6.31
C GLY A 153 -18.01 -8.45 -7.84
N LYS A 154 -16.82 -8.87 -8.32
CA LYS A 154 -16.49 -9.03 -9.75
C LYS A 154 -17.16 -10.22 -10.42
N GLY A 155 -17.93 -11.02 -9.70
CA GLY A 155 -18.64 -12.20 -10.19
C GLY A 155 -19.98 -12.36 -9.50
N ARG A 156 -20.80 -13.26 -10.03
CA ARG A 156 -22.10 -13.66 -9.48
C ARG A 156 -21.96 -15.10 -8.97
N LYS A 157 -21.58 -15.26 -7.71
CA LYS A 157 -21.29 -16.58 -7.16
C LYS A 157 -22.46 -17.12 -6.34
N VAL A 158 -22.83 -18.38 -6.60
CA VAL A 158 -23.84 -19.13 -5.84
C VAL A 158 -23.30 -20.51 -5.50
N TYR A 159 -23.88 -21.14 -4.48
CA TYR A 159 -23.50 -22.47 -4.02
C TYR A 159 -24.69 -23.42 -4.12
N LEU A 160 -24.50 -24.56 -4.77
CA LEU A 160 -25.53 -25.57 -5.00
C LEU A 160 -25.15 -26.89 -4.34
N GLU A 161 -26.11 -27.45 -3.60
CA GLU A 161 -26.13 -28.81 -3.13
C GLU A 161 -27.45 -29.45 -3.57
N GLY A 162 -27.40 -30.49 -4.40
CA GLY A 162 -28.56 -31.10 -5.07
C GLY A 162 -28.59 -30.78 -6.56
N GLU A 163 -29.77 -30.53 -7.14
CA GLU A 163 -29.94 -30.35 -8.58
C GLU A 163 -30.69 -29.06 -8.91
N GLY A 164 -30.11 -28.25 -9.82
CA GLY A 164 -30.71 -27.00 -10.26
C GLY A 164 -30.57 -26.79 -11.77
N TYR A 165 -31.64 -26.30 -12.37
CA TYR A 165 -31.67 -25.82 -13.74
C TYR A 165 -31.61 -24.30 -13.73
N PHE A 166 -30.69 -23.75 -14.54
CA PHE A 166 -30.32 -22.33 -14.54
C PHE A 166 -30.54 -21.72 -15.91
N GLU A 167 -31.33 -20.64 -15.97
CA GLU A 167 -31.37 -19.69 -17.09
C GLU A 167 -30.67 -18.42 -16.70
N VAL A 168 -29.35 -18.36 -16.99
CA VAL A 168 -28.50 -17.27 -16.51
C VAL A 168 -28.66 -16.05 -17.41
N MET A 169 -28.96 -14.91 -16.78
CA MET A 169 -28.98 -13.61 -17.46
C MET A 169 -27.57 -13.29 -18.03
N ARG A 170 -27.51 -12.95 -19.31
CA ARG A 170 -26.26 -12.68 -20.02
C ARG A 170 -25.58 -11.41 -19.48
N ASN A 171 -24.36 -11.57 -19.01
CA ASN A 171 -23.49 -10.47 -18.59
C ASN A 171 -22.01 -10.90 -18.73
N PRO A 172 -21.34 -10.54 -19.84
CA PRO A 172 -19.94 -10.90 -20.08
C PRO A 172 -18.95 -10.29 -19.09
N GLU A 173 -19.26 -9.10 -18.54
CA GLU A 173 -18.36 -8.40 -17.62
C GLU A 173 -18.38 -8.99 -16.21
N LYS A 174 -19.48 -9.68 -15.85
CA LYS A 174 -19.69 -10.26 -14.53
C LYS A 174 -20.09 -11.72 -14.62
N PRO A 175 -19.13 -12.65 -14.70
CA PRO A 175 -19.40 -14.08 -14.84
C PRO A 175 -20.28 -14.61 -13.72
N PHE A 176 -21.18 -15.57 -14.07
CA PHE A 176 -21.98 -16.31 -13.12
C PHE A 176 -21.28 -17.63 -12.79
N VAL A 177 -21.15 -17.92 -11.51
CA VAL A 177 -20.40 -19.07 -11.03
C VAL A 177 -21.26 -19.89 -10.07
N VAL A 178 -21.52 -21.14 -10.43
CA VAL A 178 -22.14 -22.11 -9.53
C VAL A 178 -21.06 -22.99 -8.94
N GLN A 179 -20.90 -22.93 -7.64
CA GLN A 179 -19.99 -23.74 -6.88
C GLN A 179 -20.73 -24.93 -6.27
N SER A 180 -20.32 -26.15 -6.59
CA SER A 180 -20.73 -27.35 -5.88
C SER A 180 -19.55 -27.97 -5.12
N GLU A 181 -19.75 -29.09 -4.43
CA GLU A 181 -18.69 -29.78 -3.71
C GLU A 181 -17.60 -30.32 -4.66
N ALA A 182 -18.01 -30.91 -5.79
CA ALA A 182 -17.08 -31.56 -6.72
C ALA A 182 -16.54 -30.61 -7.79
N MET A 183 -17.36 -29.68 -8.32
CA MET A 183 -16.99 -28.85 -9.46
C MET A 183 -17.49 -27.40 -9.34
N GLN A 184 -16.83 -26.55 -10.08
CA GLN A 184 -17.23 -25.17 -10.34
C GLN A 184 -17.67 -25.03 -11.79
N VAL A 185 -18.83 -24.43 -12.00
CA VAL A 185 -19.40 -24.12 -13.32
C VAL A 185 -19.42 -22.63 -13.52
N ARG A 186 -18.75 -22.11 -14.55
CA ARG A 186 -18.66 -20.70 -14.87
C ARG A 186 -19.30 -20.41 -16.23
N VAL A 187 -20.17 -19.40 -16.28
CA VAL A 187 -20.93 -19.02 -17.48
C VAL A 187 -21.07 -17.52 -17.61
N LEU A 188 -21.34 -17.03 -18.82
CA LEU A 188 -21.59 -15.61 -19.10
C LEU A 188 -23.07 -15.29 -19.42
N GLY A 189 -23.89 -16.32 -19.72
CA GLY A 189 -25.29 -16.17 -20.08
C GLY A 189 -25.76 -17.42 -20.84
N THR A 190 -26.12 -18.43 -20.08
CA THR A 190 -26.18 -19.82 -20.52
C THR A 190 -27.38 -20.52 -19.88
N VAL A 191 -27.89 -21.52 -20.57
CA VAL A 191 -28.93 -22.41 -20.03
C VAL A 191 -28.29 -23.76 -19.78
N PHE A 192 -28.29 -24.21 -18.54
CA PHE A 192 -27.66 -25.48 -18.14
C PHE A 192 -28.33 -26.10 -16.90
N ASN A 193 -28.13 -27.38 -16.74
CA ASN A 193 -28.49 -28.13 -15.54
C ASN A 193 -27.23 -28.56 -14.79
N LEU A 194 -27.22 -28.40 -13.47
CA LEU A 194 -26.16 -28.92 -12.60
C LEU A 194 -26.76 -29.80 -11.52
N LYS A 195 -26.27 -31.03 -11.46
CA LYS A 195 -26.61 -31.99 -10.42
C LYS A 195 -25.36 -32.30 -9.60
N SER A 196 -25.43 -32.13 -8.31
CA SER A 196 -24.30 -32.38 -7.39
C SER A 196 -24.77 -33.23 -6.21
N ASP A 197 -24.04 -34.33 -5.95
CA ASP A 197 -24.24 -35.18 -4.82
C ASP A 197 -23.02 -35.05 -3.88
N LYS A 198 -23.23 -34.40 -2.76
CA LYS A 198 -22.18 -34.13 -1.78
C LYS A 198 -21.66 -35.42 -1.13
N ALA A 199 -22.55 -36.37 -0.85
CA ALA A 199 -22.17 -37.62 -0.21
C ALA A 199 -21.29 -38.49 -1.10
N LYS A 200 -21.50 -38.42 -2.41
CA LYS A 200 -20.70 -39.16 -3.40
C LYS A 200 -19.55 -38.30 -3.97
N MET A 201 -19.43 -37.04 -3.56
CA MET A 201 -18.51 -36.08 -4.16
C MET A 201 -18.53 -36.14 -5.69
N SER A 202 -19.74 -36.18 -6.26
CA SER A 202 -19.94 -36.27 -7.69
C SER A 202 -20.79 -35.13 -8.19
N ALA A 203 -20.55 -34.68 -9.42
CA ALA A 203 -21.38 -33.68 -10.07
C ALA A 203 -21.45 -33.91 -11.58
N VAL A 204 -22.61 -33.55 -12.15
CA VAL A 204 -22.89 -33.62 -13.59
C VAL A 204 -23.41 -32.25 -14.04
N ALA A 205 -22.71 -31.60 -14.95
CA ALA A 205 -23.14 -30.39 -15.60
C ALA A 205 -23.56 -30.70 -17.04
N THR A 206 -24.78 -30.32 -17.43
CA THR A 206 -25.32 -30.53 -18.78
C THR A 206 -25.63 -29.17 -19.41
N LEU A 207 -25.07 -28.91 -20.58
CA LEU A 207 -25.27 -27.68 -21.30
C LEU A 207 -26.37 -27.80 -22.34
N LEU A 208 -27.37 -26.88 -22.30
CA LEU A 208 -28.44 -26.80 -23.26
C LEU A 208 -28.23 -25.65 -24.28
N LYS A 209 -27.77 -24.48 -23.82
CA LYS A 209 -27.58 -23.31 -24.70
C LYS A 209 -26.45 -22.44 -24.21
N GLY A 210 -25.55 -22.02 -25.10
CA GLY A 210 -24.43 -21.11 -24.82
C GLY A 210 -23.12 -21.87 -24.66
N GLU A 211 -22.27 -21.45 -23.74
CA GLU A 211 -20.95 -22.03 -23.43
C GLU A 211 -20.77 -22.12 -21.92
N VAL A 212 -20.21 -23.22 -21.45
CA VAL A 212 -19.96 -23.48 -20.03
C VAL A 212 -18.51 -23.88 -19.82
N GLU A 213 -17.83 -23.19 -18.94
CA GLU A 213 -16.53 -23.60 -18.40
C GLU A 213 -16.77 -24.40 -17.11
N VAL A 214 -16.32 -25.65 -17.10
CA VAL A 214 -16.39 -26.55 -15.94
C VAL A 214 -15.00 -26.81 -15.42
N LYS A 215 -14.80 -26.61 -14.13
CA LYS A 215 -13.53 -26.86 -13.44
C LYS A 215 -13.75 -27.77 -12.25
N GLY A 216 -12.94 -28.80 -12.12
CA GLY A 216 -12.90 -29.67 -10.92
C GLY A 216 -12.28 -28.95 -9.74
N ASN A 217 -12.76 -29.22 -8.53
CA ASN A 217 -12.30 -28.52 -7.31
C ASN A 217 -10.99 -29.07 -6.74
N HIS A 218 -10.59 -30.27 -7.12
CA HIS A 218 -9.47 -31.01 -6.53
C HIS A 218 -8.32 -31.27 -7.53
N GLY A 219 -8.27 -30.47 -8.62
CA GLY A 219 -7.18 -30.54 -9.60
C GLY A 219 -7.45 -31.38 -10.84
N GLU A 220 -8.69 -31.79 -11.05
CA GLU A 220 -9.12 -32.64 -12.19
C GLU A 220 -9.06 -31.90 -13.55
N GLY A 221 -8.69 -30.64 -13.56
CA GLY A 221 -8.58 -29.84 -14.77
C GLY A 221 -9.80 -28.99 -15.05
N MET A 222 -9.85 -28.47 -16.29
CA MET A 222 -10.89 -27.56 -16.77
C MET A 222 -11.29 -27.99 -18.20
N ILE A 223 -12.57 -27.97 -18.49
CA ILE A 223 -13.13 -28.20 -19.83
C ILE A 223 -14.17 -27.14 -20.19
N ILE A 224 -14.36 -26.94 -21.48
CA ILE A 224 -15.40 -26.07 -22.03
C ILE A 224 -16.41 -26.98 -22.73
N LEU A 225 -17.69 -26.84 -22.39
CA LEU A 225 -18.78 -27.58 -23.01
C LEU A 225 -19.43 -26.78 -24.13
N ALA A 226 -19.77 -27.44 -25.22
CA ALA A 226 -20.66 -27.00 -26.27
C ALA A 226 -22.11 -27.45 -25.99
N PRO A 227 -23.12 -26.81 -26.58
CA PRO A 227 -24.52 -27.23 -26.45
C PRO A 227 -24.72 -28.71 -26.76
N GLY A 228 -25.51 -29.44 -25.94
CA GLY A 228 -25.73 -30.86 -26.05
C GLY A 228 -24.62 -31.72 -25.39
N GLN A 229 -23.63 -31.16 -24.77
CA GLN A 229 -22.59 -31.89 -24.04
C GLN A 229 -22.84 -31.88 -22.52
N LYS A 230 -22.33 -32.88 -21.85
CA LYS A 230 -22.30 -33.01 -20.38
C LYS A 230 -20.86 -33.22 -19.88
N ALA A 231 -20.56 -32.67 -18.73
CA ALA A 231 -19.37 -32.93 -17.96
C ALA A 231 -19.76 -33.74 -16.72
N GLU A 232 -19.05 -34.80 -16.46
CA GLU A 232 -19.25 -35.66 -15.29
C GLU A 232 -17.96 -35.78 -14.50
N LEU A 233 -18.07 -35.64 -13.19
CA LEU A 233 -16.98 -35.82 -12.24
C LEU A 233 -17.46 -36.71 -11.11
N ASN A 234 -16.71 -37.81 -10.87
CA ASN A 234 -16.97 -38.78 -9.82
C ASN A 234 -15.76 -38.93 -8.91
N ALA A 235 -15.95 -38.94 -7.60
CA ALA A 235 -14.89 -39.06 -6.60
C ALA A 235 -14.07 -40.36 -6.68
N VAL A 236 -14.66 -41.43 -7.22
CA VAL A 236 -14.00 -42.72 -7.35
C VAL A 236 -12.96 -42.72 -8.47
N SER A 237 -12.98 -41.71 -9.33
CA SER A 237 -12.11 -41.56 -10.50
C SER A 237 -11.48 -40.20 -10.53
N TYR A 238 -10.62 -39.89 -9.57
CA TYR A 238 -9.89 -38.60 -9.44
C TYR A 238 -9.05 -38.17 -10.64
N THR A 239 -9.21 -38.80 -11.80
CA THR A 239 -8.28 -38.63 -12.89
C THR A 239 -8.79 -37.85 -14.10
N HIS A 240 -10.10 -37.75 -14.37
CA HIS A 240 -10.54 -37.10 -15.61
C HIS A 240 -11.95 -36.51 -15.54
N LEU A 241 -12.02 -35.21 -15.78
CA LEU A 241 -13.20 -34.50 -16.22
C LEU A 241 -13.49 -34.96 -17.67
N ARG A 242 -14.59 -35.63 -17.91
CA ARG A 242 -14.95 -36.11 -19.26
C ARG A 242 -16.14 -35.34 -19.80
N ALA A 243 -16.02 -34.86 -21.05
CA ALA A 243 -17.15 -34.37 -21.83
C ALA A 243 -17.76 -35.55 -22.62
N HIS A 244 -19.07 -35.71 -22.51
CA HIS A 244 -19.83 -36.69 -23.29
C HIS A 244 -20.93 -35.96 -24.06
N GLU A 245 -21.30 -36.48 -25.24
CA GLU A 245 -22.53 -36.08 -25.90
C GLU A 245 -23.73 -36.53 -25.05
N THR A 246 -24.75 -35.71 -24.99
CA THR A 246 -25.99 -36.06 -24.31
C THR A 246 -26.78 -36.94 -25.25
N ASP A 247 -26.99 -38.23 -24.88
CA ASP A 247 -27.87 -39.07 -25.64
C ASP A 247 -29.25 -38.40 -25.72
N SER A 248 -29.64 -38.08 -26.94
CA SER A 248 -30.96 -37.47 -27.22
C SER A 248 -32.04 -38.54 -26.98
N TYR A 249 -32.57 -38.55 -25.77
CA TYR A 249 -33.89 -39.12 -25.58
C TYR A 249 -34.91 -38.00 -25.79
N LEU A 250 -35.44 -37.92 -27.00
CA LEU A 250 -36.71 -37.28 -27.31
C LEU A 250 -37.86 -38.04 -26.66
#